data_e07ce856de0bf7a435aa48d7242b6253
#
_entry.id   e07ce856de0bf7a435aa48d7242b6253
#
_cell.length_a   1.000
_cell.length_b   1.000
_cell.length_c   1.000
_cell.angle_alpha   90.00
_cell.angle_beta   90.00
_cell.angle_gamma   90.00
#
_symmetry.space_group_name_H-M   'P 1'
#
loop_
_entity.id
_entity.type
_entity.pdbx_description
1 polymer ?
#
loop_
_entity_poly.entity_id
_entity_poly.type
_entity_poly.pdbx_seq_one_letter_code
_entity_poly.pdbx_strand_id
1 'polypeptide(L)'
;KKDQKRIKKIDKFYREKVTAKSFSEKNLNKFFYFNGKEAVIDILSFRLFSSKKVDKNLINLINSFKSKVLPALPFGAKLLMEKYDIPEGKNLGSKLKMIEEEWVNNNFQLSEKQINKIINL
;
A
#
# COMPACT_ATOMS: atom_id res chain seq x y z
N LYS A 1 -15.62 16.11 4.01
CA LYS A 1 -15.39 16.36 2.59
C LYS A 1 -13.92 16.05 2.26
N LYS A 2 -13.50 16.32 1.04
CA LYS A 2 -12.18 15.87 0.53
C LYS A 2 -11.01 16.28 1.43
N ASP A 3 -10.99 17.54 1.88
CA ASP A 3 -9.90 18.05 2.71
C ASP A 3 -9.91 17.43 4.12
N GLN A 4 -11.08 17.17 4.67
CA GLN A 4 -11.22 16.51 5.97
C GLN A 4 -10.71 15.06 5.92
N LYS A 5 -10.93 14.36 4.81
CA LYS A 5 -10.43 13.01 4.62
C LYS A 5 -8.90 12.99 4.56
N ARG A 6 -8.30 13.96 3.89
CA ARG A 6 -6.84 14.10 3.80
C ARG A 6 -6.24 14.35 5.18
N ILE A 7 -6.81 15.26 5.95
CA ILE A 7 -6.36 15.57 7.32
C ILE A 7 -6.46 14.34 8.21
N LYS A 8 -7.56 13.58 8.12
CA LYS A 8 -7.75 12.37 8.91
C LYS A 8 -6.70 11.30 8.61
N LYS A 9 -6.32 11.14 7.34
CA LYS A 9 -5.29 10.19 6.94
C LYS A 9 -3.92 10.57 7.48
N ILE A 10 -3.56 11.85 7.42
CA ILE A 10 -2.32 12.37 7.99
C ILE A 10 -2.31 12.14 9.50
N ASP A 11 -3.38 12.52 10.17
CA ASP A 11 -3.53 12.39 11.61
C ASP A 11 -3.40 10.93 12.05
N LYS A 12 -4.08 10.02 11.36
CA LYS A 12 -3.99 8.58 11.63
C LYS A 12 -2.56 8.08 11.49
N PHE A 13 -1.86 8.48 10.43
CA PHE A 13 -0.49 8.06 10.21
C PHE A 13 0.43 8.50 11.36
N TYR A 14 0.31 9.75 11.81
CA TYR A 14 1.18 10.28 12.84
C TYR A 14 0.76 9.90 14.27
N ARG A 15 -0.45 9.40 14.48
CA ARG A 15 -0.87 8.84 15.78
C ARG A 15 -0.26 7.47 16.03
N GLU A 16 -0.03 6.70 14.99
CA GLU A 16 0.70 5.46 15.10
C GLU A 16 2.16 5.79 15.40
N LYS A 17 2.90 4.85 16.00
CA LYS A 17 4.31 5.07 16.30
C LYS A 17 5.09 5.35 15.03
N VAL A 18 5.34 6.62 14.75
CA VAL A 18 6.12 7.02 13.58
C VAL A 18 7.60 6.85 13.90
N THR A 19 8.25 5.97 13.17
CA THR A 19 9.68 5.70 13.26
C THR A 19 10.31 5.93 11.88
N ALA A 20 11.64 5.83 11.81
CA ALA A 20 12.33 5.86 10.52
C ALA A 20 11.80 4.79 9.55
N LYS A 21 11.39 3.62 10.08
CA LYS A 21 10.78 2.54 9.27
C LYS A 21 9.48 2.94 8.62
N SER A 22 8.68 3.82 9.24
CA SER A 22 7.41 4.28 8.68
C SER A 22 7.59 4.98 7.34
N PHE A 23 8.77 5.55 7.10
CA PHE A 23 9.11 6.24 5.85
C PHE A 23 10.00 5.40 4.94
N SER A 24 10.15 4.10 5.21
CA SER A 24 10.83 3.18 4.31
C SER A 24 10.04 3.04 3.00
N GLU A 25 10.73 2.74 1.92
CA GLU A 25 10.10 2.56 0.60
C GLU A 25 8.97 1.53 0.66
N LYS A 26 9.19 0.42 1.36
CA LYS A 26 8.19 -0.64 1.51
C LYS A 26 6.91 -0.14 2.19
N ASN A 27 7.04 0.57 3.30
CA ASN A 27 5.88 1.08 4.04
C ASN A 27 5.18 2.20 3.29
N LEU A 28 5.93 3.07 2.60
CA LEU A 28 5.35 4.13 1.76
C LEU A 28 4.60 3.53 0.57
N ASN A 29 5.13 2.50 -0.07
CA ASN A 29 4.44 1.82 -1.17
C ASN A 29 3.15 1.16 -0.69
N LYS A 30 3.16 0.54 0.48
CA LYS A 30 1.98 -0.05 1.09
C LYS A 30 0.93 1.02 1.38
N PHE A 31 1.33 2.12 1.98
CA PHE A 31 0.45 3.25 2.28
C PHE A 31 -0.12 3.86 0.99
N PHE A 32 0.71 4.00 -0.04
CA PHE A 32 0.32 4.48 -1.36
C PHE A 32 -0.79 3.60 -1.94
N TYR A 33 -0.62 2.29 -1.91
CA TYR A 33 -1.59 1.36 -2.48
C TYR A 33 -2.95 1.47 -1.78
N PHE A 34 -2.96 1.50 -0.46
CA PHE A 34 -4.22 1.50 0.30
C PHE A 34 -4.87 2.87 0.44
N ASN A 35 -4.10 3.96 0.36
CA ASN A 35 -4.62 5.30 0.64
C ASN A 35 -4.54 6.27 -0.53
N GLY A 36 -3.79 5.94 -1.59
CA GLY A 36 -3.67 6.74 -2.79
C GLY A 36 -2.52 7.74 -2.77
N LYS A 37 -2.29 8.33 -3.95
CA LYS A 37 -1.17 9.24 -4.19
C LYS A 37 -1.21 10.50 -3.32
N GLU A 38 -2.37 11.14 -3.23
CA GLU A 38 -2.51 12.38 -2.46
C GLU A 38 -2.13 12.17 -0.99
N ALA A 39 -2.55 11.04 -0.40
CA ALA A 39 -2.27 10.73 0.99
C ALA A 39 -0.76 10.60 1.26
N VAL A 40 -0.03 9.93 0.37
CA VAL A 40 1.42 9.78 0.51
C VAL A 40 2.12 11.12 0.37
N ILE A 41 1.75 11.90 -0.63
CA ILE A 41 2.32 13.23 -0.85
C ILE A 41 2.06 14.14 0.35
N ASP A 42 0.86 14.08 0.91
CA ASP A 42 0.51 14.88 2.09
C ASP A 42 1.38 14.53 3.31
N ILE A 43 1.59 13.23 3.55
CA ILE A 43 2.43 12.77 4.67
C ILE A 43 3.88 13.23 4.49
N LEU A 44 4.42 13.06 3.31
CA LEU A 44 5.80 13.45 3.03
C LEU A 44 5.97 14.97 3.06
N SER A 45 4.99 15.71 2.55
CA SER A 45 5.00 17.17 2.56
C SER A 45 4.92 17.70 3.98
N PHE A 46 4.09 17.09 4.82
CA PHE A 46 3.98 17.46 6.23
C PHE A 46 5.31 17.23 6.96
N ARG A 47 5.96 16.10 6.72
CA ARG A 47 7.28 15.82 7.30
C ARG A 47 8.32 16.82 6.85
N LEU A 48 8.34 17.16 5.56
CA LEU A 48 9.26 18.14 5.00
C LEU A 48 9.03 19.52 5.62
N PHE A 49 7.76 19.92 5.74
CA PHE A 49 7.37 21.21 6.34
C PHE A 49 7.78 21.28 7.80
N SER A 50 7.67 20.19 8.55
CA SER A 50 8.02 20.11 9.95
C SER A 50 9.53 20.00 10.19
N SER A 51 10.30 19.73 9.14
CA SER A 51 11.77 19.63 9.22
C SER A 51 12.41 20.99 9.28
N LYS A 52 13.41 21.15 10.13
CA LYS A 52 14.16 22.42 10.28
C LYS A 52 15.15 22.63 9.13
N LYS A 53 15.49 21.58 8.40
CA LYS A 53 16.43 21.61 7.28
C LYS A 53 15.77 21.09 6.02
N VAL A 54 16.18 21.60 4.86
CA VAL A 54 15.73 21.07 3.58
C VAL A 54 16.27 19.66 3.42
N ASP A 55 15.38 18.68 3.29
CA ASP A 55 15.74 17.30 3.11
C ASP A 55 15.54 16.91 1.64
N LYS A 56 16.64 16.81 0.91
CA LYS A 56 16.61 16.45 -0.51
C LYS A 56 16.03 15.05 -0.74
N ASN A 57 16.24 14.14 0.20
CA ASN A 57 15.69 12.78 0.10
C ASN A 57 14.17 12.80 0.16
N LEU A 58 13.59 13.61 1.03
CA LEU A 58 12.14 13.78 1.10
C LEU A 58 11.58 14.40 -0.17
N ILE A 59 12.25 15.41 -0.72
CA ILE A 59 11.85 16.05 -1.97
C ILE A 59 11.86 15.03 -3.11
N ASN A 60 12.91 14.22 -3.18
CA ASN A 60 13.03 13.17 -4.19
C ASN A 60 11.93 12.11 -4.05
N LEU A 61 11.58 11.72 -2.82
CA LEU A 61 10.48 10.79 -2.56
C LEU A 61 9.15 11.38 -3.01
N ILE A 62 8.87 12.64 -2.67
CA ILE A 62 7.65 13.32 -3.08
C ILE A 62 7.53 13.32 -4.61
N ASN A 63 8.58 13.69 -5.30
CA ASN A 63 8.60 13.72 -6.76
C ASN A 63 8.43 12.32 -7.36
N SER A 64 9.03 11.32 -6.75
CA SER A 64 8.88 9.93 -7.15
C SER A 64 7.42 9.48 -7.08
N PHE A 65 6.74 9.77 -5.97
CA PHE A 65 5.34 9.40 -5.82
C PHE A 65 4.39 10.21 -6.69
N LYS A 66 4.75 11.46 -7.04
CA LYS A 66 3.94 12.27 -7.96
C LYS A 66 3.83 11.63 -9.34
N SER A 67 4.90 11.01 -9.82
CA SER A 67 4.92 10.37 -11.13
C SER A 67 4.58 8.87 -11.09
N LYS A 68 4.43 8.30 -9.89
CA LYS A 68 4.18 6.87 -9.74
C LYS A 68 2.73 6.52 -10.06
N VAL A 69 2.55 5.47 -10.83
CA VAL A 69 1.21 4.94 -11.15
C VAL A 69 0.83 3.92 -10.08
N LEU A 70 -0.42 4.01 -9.60
CA LEU A 70 -0.94 3.06 -8.62
C LEU A 70 -1.06 1.67 -9.27
N PRO A 71 -0.38 0.66 -8.73
CA PRO A 71 -0.46 -0.69 -9.32
C PRO A 71 -1.82 -1.31 -9.06
N ALA A 72 -2.28 -2.13 -10.02
CA ALA A 72 -3.53 -2.87 -9.90
C ALA A 72 -3.21 -4.33 -9.59
N LEU A 73 -3.97 -4.93 -8.67
CA LEU A 73 -3.80 -6.34 -8.31
C LEU A 73 -4.08 -7.22 -9.53
N PRO A 74 -3.11 -8.01 -10.01
CA PRO A 74 -3.31 -8.86 -11.19
C PRO A 74 -4.11 -10.13 -10.89
N PHE A 75 -4.42 -10.40 -9.63
CA PHE A 75 -5.11 -11.60 -9.18
C PHE A 75 -6.53 -11.24 -8.75
N GLY A 76 -7.51 -11.62 -9.56
CA GLY A 76 -8.91 -11.36 -9.24
C GLY A 76 -9.63 -12.62 -8.76
N ALA A 77 -10.85 -12.44 -8.27
CA ALA A 77 -11.70 -13.54 -7.82
C ALA A 77 -11.93 -14.57 -8.92
N LYS A 78 -12.14 -14.10 -10.16
CA LYS A 78 -12.36 -14.98 -11.32
C LYS A 78 -11.17 -15.90 -11.55
N LEU A 79 -9.96 -15.37 -11.48
CA LEU A 79 -8.74 -16.17 -11.65
C LEU A 79 -8.63 -17.26 -10.58
N LEU A 80 -8.93 -16.94 -9.33
CA LEU A 80 -8.86 -17.89 -8.24
C LEU A 80 -9.92 -18.99 -8.39
N MET A 81 -11.12 -18.64 -8.83
CA MET A 81 -12.18 -19.63 -9.07
C MET A 81 -11.83 -20.58 -10.21
N GLU A 82 -11.30 -20.05 -11.30
CA GLU A 82 -10.99 -20.85 -12.49
C GLU A 82 -9.70 -21.67 -12.34
N LYS A 83 -8.63 -21.06 -11.82
CA LYS A 83 -7.32 -21.70 -11.77
C LYS A 83 -7.14 -22.60 -10.54
N TYR A 84 -7.75 -22.25 -9.42
CA TYR A 84 -7.53 -22.94 -8.14
C TYR A 84 -8.80 -23.60 -7.59
N ASP A 85 -9.88 -23.62 -8.37
CA ASP A 85 -11.16 -24.26 -8.01
C ASP A 85 -11.72 -23.82 -6.65
N ILE A 86 -11.54 -22.55 -6.32
CA ILE A 86 -12.08 -21.98 -5.07
C ILE A 86 -13.52 -21.52 -5.34
N PRO A 87 -14.52 -22.07 -4.64
CA PRO A 87 -15.90 -21.63 -4.86
C PRO A 87 -16.15 -20.22 -4.34
N GLU A 88 -17.12 -19.55 -4.94
CA GLU A 88 -17.54 -18.22 -4.51
C GLU A 88 -18.04 -18.25 -3.05
N GLY A 89 -17.64 -17.25 -2.26
CA GLY A 89 -18.04 -17.15 -0.86
C GLY A 89 -17.00 -16.50 0.01
N LYS A 90 -17.19 -16.63 1.32
CA LYS A 90 -16.30 -16.02 2.31
C LYS A 90 -14.84 -16.48 2.20
N ASN A 91 -14.65 -17.77 1.90
CA ASN A 91 -13.30 -18.32 1.77
C ASN A 91 -12.55 -17.67 0.59
N LEU A 92 -13.23 -17.47 -0.52
CA LEU A 92 -12.64 -16.79 -1.68
C LEU A 92 -12.23 -15.36 -1.34
N GLY A 93 -13.10 -14.59 -0.69
CA GLY A 93 -12.82 -13.24 -0.26
C GLY A 93 -11.64 -13.17 0.71
N SER A 94 -11.61 -14.09 1.67
CA SER A 94 -10.52 -14.18 2.65
C SER A 94 -9.18 -14.48 1.98
N LYS A 95 -9.14 -15.45 1.06
CA LYS A 95 -7.93 -15.81 0.33
C LYS A 95 -7.45 -14.66 -0.57
N LEU A 96 -8.39 -14.00 -1.25
CA LEU A 96 -8.06 -12.86 -2.10
C LEU A 96 -7.43 -11.73 -1.29
N LYS A 97 -7.97 -11.44 -0.11
CA LYS A 97 -7.42 -10.43 0.80
C LYS A 97 -6.01 -10.78 1.26
N MET A 98 -5.77 -12.04 1.61
CA MET A 98 -4.45 -12.52 2.01
C MET A 98 -3.43 -12.39 0.86
N ILE A 99 -3.84 -12.71 -0.36
CA ILE A 99 -3.01 -12.57 -1.54
C ILE A 99 -2.66 -11.10 -1.80
N GLU A 100 -3.66 -10.22 -1.69
CA GLU A 100 -3.44 -8.79 -1.86
C GLU A 100 -2.46 -8.24 -0.83
N GLU A 101 -2.62 -8.58 0.43
CA GLU A 101 -1.72 -8.14 1.50
C GLU A 101 -0.28 -8.62 1.26
N GLU A 102 -0.10 -9.87 0.89
CA GLU A 102 1.21 -10.43 0.62
C GLU A 102 1.84 -9.79 -0.62
N TRP A 103 1.05 -9.54 -1.65
CA TRP A 103 1.49 -8.87 -2.86
C TRP A 103 2.00 -7.46 -2.57
N VAL A 104 1.25 -6.69 -1.78
CA VAL A 104 1.66 -5.34 -1.38
C VAL A 104 2.93 -5.38 -0.51
N ASN A 105 2.99 -6.32 0.44
CA ASN A 105 4.14 -6.48 1.32
C ASN A 105 5.39 -6.91 0.56
N ASN A 106 5.23 -7.55 -0.59
CA ASN A 106 6.34 -8.04 -1.42
C ASN A 106 6.62 -7.12 -2.62
N ASN A 107 6.42 -5.83 -2.46
CA ASN A 107 6.67 -4.80 -3.48
C ASN A 107 5.90 -5.06 -4.79
N PHE A 108 4.63 -5.44 -4.68
CA PHE A 108 3.74 -5.69 -5.81
C PHE A 108 4.21 -6.83 -6.71
N GLN A 109 4.85 -7.83 -6.10
CA GLN A 109 5.29 -9.04 -6.78
C GLN A 109 4.89 -10.26 -5.98
N LEU A 110 4.38 -11.28 -6.67
CA LEU A 110 3.98 -12.52 -6.02
C LEU A 110 4.13 -13.68 -7.01
N SER A 111 4.88 -14.71 -6.61
CA SER A 111 5.09 -15.90 -7.43
C SER A 111 3.91 -16.87 -7.28
N GLU A 112 3.74 -17.76 -8.27
CA GLU A 112 2.74 -18.83 -8.19
C GLU A 112 2.92 -19.69 -6.95
N LYS A 113 4.16 -19.95 -6.56
CA LYS A 113 4.47 -20.75 -5.36
C LYS A 113 3.94 -20.08 -4.10
N GLN A 114 4.07 -18.75 -4.00
CA GLN A 114 3.56 -17.98 -2.88
C GLN A 114 2.04 -17.98 -2.84
N ILE A 115 1.41 -17.86 -4.01
CA ILE A 115 -0.05 -17.91 -4.14
C ILE A 115 -0.56 -19.28 -3.70
N ASN A 116 0.04 -20.36 -4.18
CA ASN A 116 -0.32 -21.73 -3.81
C ASN A 116 -0.22 -21.94 -2.31
N LYS A 117 0.81 -21.40 -1.67
CA LYS A 117 0.99 -21.51 -0.23
C LYS A 117 -0.15 -20.84 0.54
N ILE A 118 -0.58 -19.67 0.10
CA ILE A 118 -1.70 -18.94 0.72
C ILE A 118 -3.01 -19.72 0.53
N ILE A 119 -3.26 -20.24 -0.66
CA ILE A 119 -4.48 -20.96 -1.00
C ILE A 119 -4.61 -22.24 -0.17
N ASN A 120 -3.50 -22.88 0.13
CA ASN A 120 -3.46 -24.15 0.88
C ASN A 120 -3.40 -23.97 2.42
N LEU A 121 -3.50 -22.75 2.90
CA LEU A 121 -3.55 -22.49 4.34
C LEU A 121 -4.85 -22.98 4.98
#